data_6b7803ebd410b71fd3107e6219112ce3
#
_entry.id   6b7803ebd410b71fd3107e6219112ce3
#
_cell.length_a   1.000
_cell.length_b   1.000
_cell.length_c   1.000
_cell.angle_alpha   90.00
_cell.angle_beta   90.00
_cell.angle_gamma   90.00
#
_symmetry.space_group_name_H-M   'P 1'
#
loop_
_entity.id
_entity.type
_entity.pdbx_description
1 polymer ?
#
loop_
_entity_poly.entity_id
_entity_poly.type
_entity_poly.pdbx_seq_one_letter_code
_entity_poly.pdbx_strand_id
1 'polypeptide(L)'
;MRVALRHSRQMARSGSLWHDNLAGWARGRRAAQNVAYGASGVQSFRAMWLSRMHHHHIMTAAYRSLGVGAARTCDGTVMVTVNLMG
;
A
#
# COMPACT_ATOMS: atom_id res chain seq x y z
N MET A 1 -5.10 -7.95 4.06
CA MET A 1 -4.78 -7.23 5.30
C MET A 1 -3.40 -7.52 5.85
N ARG A 2 -3.12 -8.79 6.20
CA ARG A 2 -1.83 -9.15 6.80
C ARG A 2 -0.64 -8.83 5.91
N VAL A 3 -0.75 -9.07 4.60
CA VAL A 3 0.33 -8.80 3.65
C VAL A 3 0.61 -7.32 3.57
N ALA A 4 -0.42 -6.49 3.46
CA ALA A 4 -0.26 -5.05 3.40
C ALA A 4 0.32 -4.48 4.70
N LEU A 5 -0.16 -4.95 5.85
CA LEU A 5 0.35 -4.52 7.16
C LEU A 5 1.82 -4.92 7.34
N ARG A 6 2.16 -6.16 6.98
CA ARG A 6 3.55 -6.64 7.05
C ARG A 6 4.46 -5.75 6.21
N HIS A 7 4.05 -5.42 4.98
CA HIS A 7 4.85 -4.58 4.10
C HIS A 7 5.01 -3.16 4.66
N SER A 8 3.93 -2.57 5.19
CA SER A 8 4.01 -1.25 5.83
C SER A 8 4.96 -1.26 7.03
N ARG A 9 4.95 -2.33 7.83
CA ARG A 9 5.89 -2.49 8.94
C ARG A 9 7.34 -2.59 8.46
N GLN A 10 7.58 -3.30 7.36
CA GLN A 10 8.91 -3.41 6.76
C GLN A 10 9.38 -2.05 6.24
N MET A 11 8.53 -1.30 5.56
CA MET A 11 8.84 0.05 5.11
C MET A 11 9.12 0.99 6.29
N ALA A 12 8.33 0.89 7.35
CA ALA A 12 8.53 1.71 8.55
C ALA A 12 9.87 1.44 9.22
N ARG A 13 10.30 0.17 9.27
CA ARG A 13 11.61 -0.20 9.84
C ARG A 13 12.77 0.32 9.00
N SER A 14 12.65 0.24 7.68
CA SER A 14 13.72 0.67 6.77
C SER A 14 13.74 2.20 6.57
N GLY A 15 12.65 2.89 6.90
CA GLY A 15 12.51 4.32 6.67
C GLY A 15 12.42 4.69 5.19
N SER A 16 12.07 3.76 4.32
CA SER A 16 11.96 3.99 2.88
C SER A 16 10.70 3.37 2.29
N LEU A 17 10.31 3.91 1.14
CA LEU A 17 9.11 3.50 0.42
C LEU A 17 9.52 2.58 -0.74
N TRP A 18 8.94 1.38 -0.83
CA TRP A 18 9.24 0.42 -1.88
C TRP A 18 8.08 -0.57 -2.06
N HIS A 19 8.04 -1.24 -3.21
CA HIS A 19 7.01 -2.22 -3.50
C HIS A 19 7.41 -3.62 -3.05
N ASP A 20 6.42 -4.35 -2.51
CA ASP A 20 6.59 -5.75 -2.14
C ASP A 20 6.68 -6.65 -3.39
N ASN A 21 7.06 -7.90 -3.19
CA ASN A 21 7.05 -8.91 -4.23
C ASN A 21 5.60 -9.38 -4.50
N LEU A 22 4.96 -8.79 -5.51
CA LEU A 22 3.58 -9.11 -5.85
C LEU A 22 3.40 -10.59 -6.21
N ALA A 23 4.37 -11.18 -6.92
CA ALA A 23 4.30 -12.59 -7.32
C ALA A 23 4.23 -13.52 -6.10
N GLY A 24 4.85 -13.12 -4.98
CA GLY A 24 4.88 -13.92 -3.78
C GLY A 24 3.52 -14.09 -3.11
N TRP A 25 2.65 -13.07 -3.18
CA TRP A 25 1.33 -13.16 -2.53
C TRP A 25 0.16 -13.18 -3.52
N ALA A 26 0.34 -12.70 -4.73
CA ALA A 26 -0.73 -12.68 -5.73
C ALA A 26 -0.98 -14.06 -6.36
N ARG A 27 0.04 -14.90 -6.41
CA ARG A 27 -0.05 -16.30 -6.88
C ARG A 27 -0.68 -16.41 -8.27
N GLY A 28 -0.19 -15.61 -9.21
CA GLY A 28 -0.68 -15.61 -10.60
C GLY A 28 -1.96 -14.83 -10.83
N ARG A 29 -2.59 -14.28 -9.81
CA ARG A 29 -3.76 -13.42 -9.94
C ARG A 29 -3.33 -12.00 -10.33
N ARG A 30 -4.25 -11.27 -10.97
CA ARG A 30 -4.02 -9.86 -11.26
C ARG A 30 -3.87 -9.10 -9.94
N ALA A 31 -2.80 -8.32 -9.82
CA ALA A 31 -2.50 -7.61 -8.59
C ALA A 31 -1.85 -6.26 -8.87
N ALA A 32 -2.05 -5.34 -7.94
CA ALA A 32 -1.35 -4.06 -7.91
C ALA A 32 -1.11 -3.67 -6.46
N GLN A 33 -0.09 -2.85 -6.25
CA GLN A 33 0.23 -2.34 -4.93
C GLN A 33 0.49 -0.85 -5.02
N ASN A 34 -0.14 -0.10 -4.12
CA ASN A 34 0.12 1.31 -3.92
C ASN A 34 0.77 1.50 -2.55
N VAL A 35 1.82 2.30 -2.50
CA VAL A 35 2.50 2.65 -1.26
C VAL A 35 2.57 4.16 -1.14
N ALA A 36 2.42 4.65 0.08
CA ALA A 36 2.45 6.09 0.36
C ALA A 36 2.93 6.34 1.78
N TYR A 37 3.28 7.58 2.08
CA TYR A 37 3.65 7.99 3.43
C TYR A 37 3.06 9.37 3.73
N GLY A 38 2.95 9.69 5.02
CA GLY A 38 2.44 10.97 5.48
C GLY A 38 2.44 11.05 7.00
N ALA A 39 1.93 12.14 7.55
CA ALA A 39 1.86 12.35 8.99
C ALA A 39 0.80 11.48 9.67
N SER A 40 -0.15 10.94 8.90
CA SER A 40 -1.20 10.06 9.40
C SER A 40 -1.61 9.09 8.30
N GLY A 41 -2.33 8.02 8.68
CA GLY A 41 -2.88 7.08 7.72
C GLY A 41 -3.85 7.75 6.74
N VAL A 42 -4.70 8.65 7.25
CA VAL A 42 -5.65 9.41 6.43
C VAL A 42 -4.92 10.29 5.42
N GLN A 43 -3.90 11.02 5.85
CA GLN A 43 -3.11 11.88 4.98
C GLN A 43 -2.37 11.07 3.91
N SER A 44 -1.79 9.94 4.29
CA SER A 44 -1.08 9.06 3.36
C SER A 44 -2.03 8.50 2.31
N PHE A 45 -3.22 8.05 2.72
CA PHE A 45 -4.24 7.56 1.79
C PHE A 45 -4.73 8.68 0.86
N ARG A 46 -4.93 9.88 1.40
CA ARG A 46 -5.36 11.03 0.61
C ARG A 46 -4.34 11.38 -0.47
N ALA A 47 -3.06 11.37 -0.14
CA ALA A 47 -1.98 11.59 -1.10
C ALA A 47 -2.02 10.52 -2.20
N MET A 48 -2.23 9.26 -1.84
CA MET A 48 -2.37 8.16 -2.78
C MET A 48 -3.59 8.36 -3.69
N TRP A 49 -4.72 8.76 -3.13
CA TRP A 49 -5.96 9.02 -3.88
C TRP A 49 -5.78 10.15 -4.89
N LEU A 50 -5.03 11.19 -4.54
CA LEU A 50 -4.78 12.34 -5.43
C LEU A 50 -3.75 12.04 -6.51
N SER A 51 -2.94 10.99 -6.36
CA SER A 51 -2.02 10.54 -7.39
C SER A 51 -2.79 9.84 -8.52
N ARG A 52 -2.63 10.30 -9.76
CA ARG A 52 -3.37 9.75 -10.91
C ARG A 52 -3.19 8.24 -11.05
N MET A 53 -1.95 7.76 -10.93
CA MET A 53 -1.64 6.34 -11.08
C MET A 53 -2.27 5.52 -9.95
N HIS A 54 -2.11 5.94 -8.70
CA HIS A 54 -2.64 5.22 -7.55
C HIS A 54 -4.17 5.20 -7.56
N HIS A 55 -4.80 6.34 -7.87
CA HIS A 55 -6.25 6.44 -7.99
C HIS A 55 -6.77 5.51 -9.09
N HIS A 56 -6.10 5.48 -10.24
CA HIS A 56 -6.46 4.58 -11.34
C HIS A 56 -6.44 3.12 -10.88
N HIS A 57 -5.40 2.69 -10.17
CA HIS A 57 -5.33 1.33 -9.64
C HIS A 57 -6.50 1.03 -8.72
N ILE A 58 -6.80 1.91 -7.78
CA ILE A 58 -7.88 1.72 -6.81
C ILE A 58 -9.23 1.59 -7.50
N MET A 59 -9.47 2.38 -8.55
CA MET A 59 -10.74 2.42 -9.26
C MET A 59 -10.87 1.39 -10.39
N THR A 60 -9.83 0.61 -10.66
CA THR A 60 -9.88 -0.36 -11.74
C THR A 60 -10.80 -1.54 -11.38
N ALA A 61 -11.82 -1.78 -12.22
CA ALA A 61 -12.83 -2.81 -11.97
C ALA A 61 -12.28 -4.24 -12.01
N ALA A 62 -11.07 -4.45 -12.57
CA ALA A 62 -10.42 -5.76 -12.57
C ALA A 62 -9.95 -6.19 -11.18
N TYR A 63 -9.81 -5.27 -10.23
CA TYR A 63 -9.41 -5.58 -8.87
C TYR A 63 -10.65 -5.68 -7.99
N ARG A 64 -10.86 -6.85 -7.37
CA ARG A 64 -12.04 -7.15 -6.57
C ARG A 64 -11.77 -7.24 -5.07
N SER A 65 -10.51 -7.40 -4.70
CA SER A 65 -10.09 -7.50 -3.31
C SER A 65 -9.14 -6.37 -2.98
N LEU A 66 -9.26 -5.83 -1.78
CA LEU A 66 -8.44 -4.74 -1.30
C LEU A 66 -7.93 -5.06 0.11
N GLY A 67 -6.63 -4.95 0.30
CA GLY A 67 -6.00 -5.07 1.62
C GLY A 67 -5.23 -3.80 1.94
N VAL A 68 -5.43 -3.25 3.13
CA VAL A 68 -4.78 -2.02 3.57
C VAL A 68 -4.02 -2.29 4.86
N GLY A 69 -2.80 -1.76 4.93
CA GLY A 69 -2.00 -1.80 6.15
C GLY A 69 -1.25 -0.50 6.34
N ALA A 70 -1.05 -0.12 7.58
CA ALA A 70 -0.31 1.09 7.92
C ALA A 70 0.62 0.82 9.10
N ALA A 71 1.79 1.45 9.11
CA ALA A 71 2.75 1.35 10.20
C ALA A 71 3.51 2.67 10.35
N ARG A 72 3.84 3.01 11.59
CA ARG A 72 4.51 4.26 11.92
C ARG A 72 6.01 4.05 12.07
N THR A 73 6.79 4.97 11.51
CA THR A 73 8.25 5.00 11.72
C THR A 73 8.58 5.61 13.09
N CYS A 74 9.85 5.55 13.47
CA CYS A 74 10.31 6.15 14.73
C CYS A 74 10.11 7.66 14.79
N ASP A 75 10.16 8.35 13.65
CA ASP A 75 9.96 9.79 13.58
C ASP A 75 8.49 10.21 13.43
N GLY A 76 7.57 9.26 13.45
CA GLY A 76 6.14 9.52 13.38
C GLY A 76 5.54 9.51 11.98
N THR A 77 6.34 9.27 10.95
CA THR A 77 5.80 9.10 9.59
C THR A 77 5.00 7.81 9.50
N VAL A 78 3.84 7.86 8.84
CA VAL A 78 3.00 6.67 8.63
C VAL A 78 3.21 6.16 7.21
N MET A 79 3.62 4.90 7.11
CA MET A 79 3.73 4.17 5.84
C MET A 79 2.44 3.40 5.60
N VAL A 80 1.88 3.52 4.39
CA VAL A 80 0.62 2.87 4.03
C VAL A 80 0.84 2.01 2.79
N THR A 81 0.30 0.80 2.84
CA THR A 81 0.27 -0.14 1.71
C THR A 81 -1.18 -0.46 1.38
N VAL A 82 -1.54 -0.35 0.11
CA VAL A 82 -2.83 -0.81 -0.41
C VAL A 82 -2.56 -1.88 -1.45
N ASN A 83 -2.96 -3.11 -1.15
CA ASN A 83 -2.85 -4.24 -2.06
C ASN A 83 -4.19 -4.50 -2.73
N LEU A 84 -4.17 -4.60 -4.05
CA LEU A 84 -5.34 -4.86 -4.87
C LEU A 84 -5.15 -6.19 -5.59
N MET A 85 -6.20 -7.01 -5.63
CA MET A 85 -6.14 -8.32 -6.26
C MET A 85 -7.44 -8.63 -7.00
N GLY A 86 -7.30 -9.11 -8.21
CA GLY A 86 -8.43 -9.55 -9.02
C GLY A 86 -8.90 -10.96 -8.73
#